data_d10ebc127923be1433a0864dfe430397
#
_entry.id   d10ebc127923be1433a0864dfe430397
#
_cell.length_a   1.000
_cell.length_b   1.000
_cell.length_c   1.000
_cell.angle_alpha   90.00
_cell.angle_beta   90.00
_cell.angle_gamma   90.00
#
_symmetry.space_group_name_H-M   'P 1'
#
loop_
_entity.id
_entity.type
_entity.pdbx_description
1 polymer ?
#
loop_
_entity_poly.entity_id
_entity_poly.type
_entity_poly.pdbx_seq_one_letter_code
_entity_poly.pdbx_strand_id
1 'polypeptide(L)'
;TFLSEKELRVFQTTRLKSAKHEYHRDLFLFSCFTGICYKDMRYLTCEQIIPDTEGHLWIHGNRCKTGGEYMVKFLPAALRLLEKYRGTAPSPLAFDMPGLSSINCSLRRITKQCGISRHITFHAARHTFATTLCLSQGIPLSTVSKMLGHKQITTTQIYAQTTPIMIEDAIDRVESRLGGKFAV
;
A
#
# COMPACT_ATOMS: atom_id res chain seq x y z
N THR A 1 1.27 -6.26 -12.15
CA THR A 1 0.54 -7.25 -11.31
C THR A 1 0.21 -6.60 -9.97
N PHE A 2 -1.03 -6.70 -9.51
CA PHE A 2 -1.53 -6.20 -8.22
C PHE A 2 -2.64 -7.14 -7.71
N LEU A 3 -3.01 -7.04 -6.45
CA LEU A 3 -4.15 -7.73 -5.87
C LEU A 3 -5.41 -6.87 -6.00
N SER A 4 -6.51 -7.46 -6.45
CA SER A 4 -7.85 -6.85 -6.33
C SER A 4 -8.24 -6.75 -4.85
N GLU A 5 -9.27 -5.97 -4.54
CA GLU A 5 -9.78 -5.84 -3.17
C GLU A 5 -10.18 -7.20 -2.57
N LYS A 6 -10.88 -8.03 -3.37
CA LYS A 6 -11.27 -9.39 -2.97
C LYS A 6 -10.06 -10.26 -2.65
N GLU A 7 -9.04 -10.24 -3.52
CA GLU A 7 -7.82 -11.02 -3.32
C GLU A 7 -6.99 -10.50 -2.13
N LEU A 8 -6.91 -9.18 -1.95
CA LEU A 8 -6.24 -8.57 -0.81
C LEU A 8 -6.89 -9.01 0.51
N ARG A 9 -8.23 -9.05 0.54
CA ARG A 9 -9.01 -9.53 1.69
C ARG A 9 -8.73 -11.00 1.98
N VAL A 10 -8.78 -11.87 0.96
CA VAL A 10 -8.46 -13.30 1.10
C VAL A 10 -7.02 -13.48 1.60
N PHE A 11 -6.07 -12.73 1.02
CA PHE A 11 -4.67 -12.77 1.40
C PHE A 11 -4.45 -12.38 2.86
N GLN A 12 -5.16 -11.36 3.34
CA GLN A 12 -5.10 -10.88 4.73
C GLN A 12 -5.68 -11.90 5.72
N THR A 13 -6.80 -12.54 5.38
CA THR A 13 -7.56 -13.39 6.31
C THR A 13 -7.17 -14.87 6.26
N THR A 14 -6.40 -15.30 5.27
CA THR A 14 -5.94 -16.68 5.16
C THR A 14 -5.13 -17.11 6.36
N ARG A 15 -5.54 -18.18 7.02
CA ARG A 15 -4.83 -18.75 8.17
C ARG A 15 -3.53 -19.42 7.71
N LEU A 16 -2.42 -18.99 8.24
CA LEU A 16 -1.09 -19.54 7.96
C LEU A 16 -0.59 -20.35 9.16
N LYS A 17 0.05 -21.49 8.88
CA LYS A 17 0.61 -22.37 9.93
C LYS A 17 2.02 -21.95 10.38
N SER A 18 2.70 -21.14 9.59
CA SER A 18 4.10 -20.76 9.82
C SER A 18 4.17 -19.31 10.25
N ALA A 19 4.74 -19.05 11.43
CA ALA A 19 5.01 -17.68 11.92
C ALA A 19 5.88 -16.88 10.94
N LYS A 20 6.84 -17.53 10.29
CA LYS A 20 7.65 -16.91 9.22
C LYS A 20 6.79 -16.44 8.05
N HIS A 21 5.86 -17.29 7.58
CA HIS A 21 4.97 -16.89 6.47
C HIS A 21 4.01 -15.79 6.90
N GLU A 22 3.51 -15.85 8.15
CA GLU A 22 2.68 -14.80 8.70
C GLU A 22 3.42 -13.46 8.74
N TYR A 23 4.64 -13.42 9.26
CA TYR A 23 5.47 -12.21 9.27
C TYR A 23 5.71 -11.67 7.86
N HIS A 24 6.11 -12.52 6.91
CA HIS A 24 6.34 -12.09 5.52
C HIS A 24 5.06 -11.58 4.83
N ARG A 25 3.91 -12.19 5.12
CA ARG A 25 2.60 -11.70 4.68
C ARG A 25 2.31 -10.31 5.25
N ASP A 26 2.51 -10.13 6.53
CA ASP A 26 2.19 -8.91 7.24
C ASP A 26 3.09 -7.74 6.78
N LEU A 27 4.37 -7.99 6.51
CA LEU A 27 5.25 -7.01 5.85
C LEU A 27 4.76 -6.62 4.45
N PHE A 28 4.32 -7.60 3.66
CA PHE A 28 3.73 -7.34 2.34
C PHE A 28 2.43 -6.54 2.46
N LEU A 29 1.55 -6.89 3.39
CA LEU A 29 0.31 -6.16 3.66
C LEU A 29 0.57 -4.72 4.13
N PHE A 30 1.58 -4.51 4.99
CA PHE A 30 1.98 -3.17 5.39
C PHE A 30 2.37 -2.32 4.17
N SER A 31 3.16 -2.89 3.25
CA SER A 31 3.49 -2.24 1.98
C SER A 31 2.24 -2.03 1.10
N CYS A 32 1.26 -2.95 1.09
CA CYS A 32 -0.01 -2.75 0.40
C CYS A 32 -0.82 -1.57 0.97
N PHE A 33 -0.77 -1.35 2.29
CA PHE A 33 -1.55 -0.29 2.95
C PHE A 33 -0.82 1.07 3.02
N THR A 34 0.46 1.12 2.68
CA THR A 34 1.26 2.36 2.75
C THR A 34 1.91 2.75 1.42
N GLY A 35 2.01 1.83 0.47
CA GLY A 35 2.70 2.04 -0.79
C GLY A 35 4.23 2.08 -0.69
N ILE A 36 4.81 1.91 0.50
CA ILE A 36 6.27 1.95 0.71
C ILE A 36 6.90 0.71 0.07
N CYS A 37 7.97 0.89 -0.70
CA CYS A 37 8.65 -0.23 -1.33
C CYS A 37 9.57 -0.97 -0.35
N TYR A 38 9.98 -2.19 -0.73
CA TYR A 38 10.86 -3.03 0.09
C TYR A 38 12.11 -2.30 0.60
N LYS A 39 12.80 -1.57 -0.29
CA LYS A 39 14.04 -0.89 0.08
C LYS A 39 13.80 0.25 1.08
N ASP A 40 12.75 1.03 0.87
CA ASP A 40 12.40 2.13 1.77
C ASP A 40 11.91 1.56 3.12
N MET A 41 11.12 0.47 3.11
CA MET A 41 10.64 -0.19 4.32
C MET A 41 11.78 -0.82 5.13
N ARG A 42 12.84 -1.31 4.47
CA ARG A 42 14.02 -1.88 5.14
C ARG A 42 14.77 -0.87 6.00
N TYR A 43 14.70 0.40 5.63
CA TYR A 43 15.37 1.50 6.34
C TYR A 43 14.38 2.44 7.05
N LEU A 44 13.10 2.03 7.15
CA LEU A 44 12.08 2.79 7.86
C LEU A 44 12.39 2.79 9.35
N THR A 45 12.57 3.98 9.92
CA THR A 45 12.78 4.17 11.37
C THR A 45 11.50 4.64 12.06
N CYS A 46 11.41 4.39 13.36
CA CYS A 46 10.29 4.89 14.17
C CYS A 46 10.20 6.42 14.16
N GLU A 47 11.30 7.13 14.01
CA GLU A 47 11.37 8.60 13.94
C GLU A 47 10.70 9.18 12.68
N GLN A 48 10.58 8.38 11.61
CA GLN A 48 9.87 8.78 10.39
C GLN A 48 8.34 8.65 10.51
N ILE A 49 7.87 8.12 11.64
CA ILE A 49 6.45 7.93 11.94
C ILE A 49 6.03 9.00 12.93
N ILE A 50 5.41 10.05 12.44
CA ILE A 50 5.09 11.27 13.21
C ILE A 50 3.58 11.50 13.27
N PRO A 51 3.06 11.94 14.42
CA PRO A 51 1.67 12.35 14.53
C PRO A 51 1.46 13.75 13.92
N ASP A 52 0.26 13.97 13.34
CA ASP A 52 -0.21 15.32 13.04
C ASP A 52 -0.86 15.97 14.27
N THR A 53 -1.39 17.17 14.10
CA THR A 53 -2.05 17.94 15.17
C THR A 53 -3.32 17.27 15.72
N GLU A 54 -3.90 16.34 15.00
CA GLU A 54 -5.08 15.56 15.38
C GLU A 54 -4.72 14.17 15.94
N GLY A 55 -3.43 13.86 16.02
CA GLY A 55 -2.91 12.59 16.52
C GLY A 55 -2.91 11.45 15.48
N HIS A 56 -3.24 11.72 14.21
CA HIS A 56 -3.10 10.72 13.16
C HIS A 56 -1.63 10.51 12.82
N LEU A 57 -1.22 9.25 12.66
CA LEU A 57 0.15 8.92 12.30
C LEU A 57 0.38 8.99 10.79
N TRP A 58 1.53 9.54 10.44
CA TRP A 58 2.02 9.66 9.07
C TRP A 58 3.43 9.10 8.95
N ILE A 59 3.76 8.58 7.78
CA ILE A 59 5.14 8.28 7.43
C ILE A 59 5.66 9.40 6.54
N HIS A 60 6.78 9.98 6.94
CA HIS A 60 7.54 10.94 6.13
C HIS A 60 8.90 10.34 5.79
N GLY A 61 9.28 10.39 4.53
CA GLY A 61 10.57 9.87 4.14
C GLY A 61 10.98 10.23 2.72
N ASN A 62 12.20 9.86 2.40
CA ASN A 62 12.75 10.01 1.06
C ASN A 62 13.01 8.64 0.44
N ARG A 63 12.68 8.51 -0.84
CA ARG A 63 12.94 7.28 -1.60
C ARG A 63 14.42 6.98 -1.66
N CYS A 64 14.84 5.84 -1.17
CA CYS A 64 16.25 5.39 -1.21
C CYS A 64 16.84 5.34 -2.63
N LYS A 65 15.98 5.14 -3.66
CA LYS A 65 16.44 5.04 -5.06
C LYS A 65 16.51 6.38 -5.78
N THR A 66 15.59 7.31 -5.50
CA THR A 66 15.40 8.52 -6.29
C THR A 66 15.49 9.81 -5.51
N GLY A 67 15.54 9.73 -4.17
CA GLY A 67 15.50 10.89 -3.26
C GLY A 67 14.17 11.63 -3.29
N GLY A 68 13.13 11.10 -3.96
CA GLY A 68 11.80 11.73 -3.96
C GLY A 68 11.15 11.61 -2.60
N GLU A 69 10.66 12.74 -2.08
CA GLU A 69 9.92 12.77 -0.82
C GLU A 69 8.58 12.05 -0.96
N TYR A 70 8.21 11.26 0.04
CA TYR A 70 6.90 10.65 0.15
C TYR A 70 6.29 10.89 1.53
N MET A 71 4.98 11.00 1.55
CA MET A 71 4.20 11.19 2.76
C MET A 71 2.91 10.39 2.66
N VAL A 72 2.66 9.54 3.66
CA VAL A 72 1.49 8.65 3.67
C VAL A 72 0.85 8.66 5.05
N LYS A 73 -0.45 8.99 5.10
CA LYS A 73 -1.26 8.81 6.31
C LYS A 73 -1.53 7.32 6.52
N PHE A 74 -1.42 6.86 7.75
CA PHE A 74 -1.70 5.47 8.06
C PHE A 74 -3.19 5.13 7.92
N LEU A 75 -3.46 4.05 7.20
CA LEU A 75 -4.73 3.36 7.31
C LEU A 75 -4.76 2.53 8.62
N PRO A 76 -5.93 2.32 9.25
CA PRO A 76 -6.03 1.53 10.49
C PRO A 76 -5.43 0.13 10.37
N ALA A 77 -5.49 -0.48 9.19
CA ALA A 77 -4.87 -1.78 8.93
C ALA A 77 -3.33 -1.74 9.03
N ALA A 78 -2.71 -0.67 8.51
CA ALA A 78 -1.26 -0.48 8.61
C ALA A 78 -0.82 -0.21 10.06
N LEU A 79 -1.60 0.57 10.81
CA LEU A 79 -1.34 0.82 12.24
C LEU A 79 -1.33 -0.47 13.05
N ARG A 80 -2.33 -1.35 12.86
CA ARG A 80 -2.39 -2.64 13.55
C ARG A 80 -1.16 -3.50 13.26
N LEU A 81 -0.64 -3.48 12.05
CA LEU A 81 0.58 -4.21 11.69
C LEU A 81 1.82 -3.59 12.33
N LEU A 82 1.92 -2.27 12.35
CA LEU A 82 3.01 -1.58 13.02
C LEU A 82 3.03 -1.92 14.52
N GLU A 83 1.89 -1.82 15.20
CA GLU A 83 1.75 -2.13 16.62
C GLU A 83 2.06 -3.62 16.92
N LYS A 84 1.60 -4.54 16.06
CA LYS A 84 1.86 -5.98 16.20
C LYS A 84 3.35 -6.30 16.27
N TYR A 85 4.17 -5.54 15.55
CA TYR A 85 5.62 -5.78 15.45
C TYR A 85 6.47 -4.71 16.16
N ARG A 86 5.83 -3.84 16.94
CA ARG A 86 6.55 -2.82 17.72
C ARG A 86 7.60 -3.46 18.64
N GLY A 87 8.84 -2.98 18.57
CA GLY A 87 9.95 -3.44 19.41
C GLY A 87 10.52 -4.81 19.05
N THR A 88 10.07 -5.44 17.94
CA THR A 88 10.65 -6.70 17.47
C THR A 88 11.88 -6.51 16.58
N ALA A 89 12.05 -5.33 16.02
CA ALA A 89 13.21 -4.95 15.22
C ALA A 89 14.29 -4.27 16.05
N PRO A 90 15.58 -4.34 15.64
CA PRO A 90 16.63 -3.53 16.25
C PRO A 90 16.34 -2.04 16.11
N SER A 91 16.43 -1.29 17.23
CA SER A 91 16.28 0.17 17.21
C SER A 91 17.34 0.80 16.28
N PRO A 92 16.99 1.82 15.49
CA PRO A 92 15.72 2.55 15.44
C PRO A 92 14.70 2.03 14.40
N LEU A 93 14.88 0.85 13.84
CA LEU A 93 14.08 0.32 12.75
C LEU A 93 12.64 -0.02 13.18
N ALA A 94 11.68 0.23 12.29
CA ALA A 94 10.28 -0.13 12.50
C ALA A 94 10.02 -1.63 12.28
N PHE A 95 10.79 -2.28 11.38
CA PHE A 95 10.67 -3.70 11.06
C PHE A 95 12.05 -4.35 10.86
N ASP A 96 12.19 -5.59 11.31
CA ASP A 96 13.33 -6.45 10.93
C ASP A 96 13.06 -7.09 9.57
N MET A 97 13.53 -6.44 8.50
CA MET A 97 13.21 -6.83 7.13
C MET A 97 14.05 -8.01 6.65
N PRO A 98 13.45 -9.20 6.44
CA PRO A 98 14.13 -10.34 5.85
C PRO A 98 14.58 -10.06 4.41
N GLY A 99 15.50 -10.86 3.89
CA GLY A 99 15.93 -10.76 2.49
C GLY A 99 14.76 -10.89 1.51
N LEU A 100 14.77 -10.06 0.45
CA LEU A 100 13.68 -9.97 -0.54
C LEU A 100 13.34 -11.33 -1.19
N SER A 101 14.35 -12.15 -1.50
CA SER A 101 14.15 -13.49 -2.06
C SER A 101 13.43 -14.43 -1.09
N SER A 102 13.72 -14.34 0.21
CA SER A 102 13.02 -15.11 1.25
C SER A 102 11.54 -14.71 1.35
N ILE A 103 11.26 -13.39 1.33
CA ILE A 103 9.88 -12.90 1.33
C ILE A 103 9.16 -13.38 0.06
N ASN A 104 9.74 -13.22 -1.13
CA ASN A 104 9.12 -13.63 -2.39
C ASN A 104 8.85 -15.15 -2.44
N CYS A 105 9.73 -15.97 -1.85
CA CYS A 105 9.50 -17.40 -1.72
C CYS A 105 8.26 -17.70 -0.83
N SER A 106 8.11 -16.99 0.28
CA SER A 106 6.92 -17.10 1.14
C SER A 106 5.67 -16.62 0.42
N LEU A 107 5.72 -15.47 -0.26
CA LEU A 107 4.58 -14.93 -1.02
C LEU A 107 4.06 -15.91 -2.06
N ARG A 108 4.96 -16.63 -2.78
CA ARG A 108 4.56 -17.66 -3.75
C ARG A 108 3.75 -18.79 -3.09
N ARG A 109 4.12 -19.21 -1.88
CA ARG A 109 3.40 -20.25 -1.14
C ARG A 109 2.06 -19.75 -0.63
N ILE A 110 2.03 -18.52 -0.11
CA ILE A 110 0.82 -17.88 0.42
C ILE A 110 -0.19 -17.63 -0.70
N THR A 111 0.23 -17.11 -1.86
CA THR A 111 -0.65 -16.88 -3.00
C THR A 111 -1.28 -18.17 -3.51
N LYS A 112 -0.50 -19.26 -3.59
CA LYS A 112 -1.02 -20.59 -3.92
C LYS A 112 -2.11 -21.05 -2.94
N GLN A 113 -1.88 -20.85 -1.63
CA GLN A 113 -2.85 -21.19 -0.59
C GLN A 113 -4.12 -20.32 -0.67
N CYS A 114 -4.00 -19.07 -1.12
CA CYS A 114 -5.12 -18.15 -1.34
C CYS A 114 -5.87 -18.40 -2.67
N GLY A 115 -5.46 -19.36 -3.49
CA GLY A 115 -6.05 -19.59 -4.82
C GLY A 115 -5.70 -18.51 -5.85
N ILE A 116 -4.64 -17.73 -5.61
CA ILE A 116 -4.17 -16.69 -6.54
C ILE A 116 -3.14 -17.31 -7.48
N SER A 117 -3.50 -17.47 -8.75
CA SER A 117 -2.65 -18.12 -9.78
C SER A 117 -1.51 -17.24 -10.29
N ARG A 118 -1.64 -15.91 -10.16
CA ARG A 118 -0.62 -14.95 -10.64
C ARG A 118 0.61 -14.96 -9.75
N HIS A 119 1.77 -14.74 -10.38
CA HIS A 119 3.02 -14.56 -9.65
C HIS A 119 3.05 -13.19 -8.96
N ILE A 120 2.95 -13.20 -7.63
CA ILE A 120 3.02 -12.01 -6.78
C ILE A 120 4.40 -11.93 -6.15
N THR A 121 5.08 -10.81 -6.36
CA THR A 121 6.32 -10.44 -5.69
C THR A 121 6.06 -9.29 -4.72
N PHE A 122 7.02 -8.98 -3.85
CA PHE A 122 6.87 -7.87 -2.90
C PHE A 122 6.55 -6.53 -3.59
N HIS A 123 7.06 -6.33 -4.81
CA HIS A 123 6.77 -5.11 -5.58
C HIS A 123 5.29 -4.95 -5.94
N ALA A 124 4.54 -6.05 -6.04
CA ALA A 124 3.10 -6.01 -6.28
C ALA A 124 2.31 -5.30 -5.16
N ALA A 125 2.87 -5.21 -3.93
CA ALA A 125 2.24 -4.48 -2.84
C ALA A 125 2.05 -2.99 -3.18
N ARG A 126 3.07 -2.35 -3.71
CA ARG A 126 3.00 -0.94 -4.12
C ARG A 126 2.05 -0.72 -5.30
N HIS A 127 1.98 -1.68 -6.23
CA HIS A 127 0.96 -1.67 -7.29
C HIS A 127 -0.45 -1.81 -6.71
N THR A 128 -0.64 -2.69 -5.73
CA THR A 128 -1.92 -2.87 -5.03
C THR A 128 -2.34 -1.59 -4.31
N PHE A 129 -1.42 -0.92 -3.60
CA PHE A 129 -1.69 0.38 -2.99
C PHE A 129 -2.17 1.40 -4.03
N ALA A 130 -1.37 1.61 -5.09
CA ALA A 130 -1.66 2.61 -6.10
C ALA A 130 -2.98 2.35 -6.83
N THR A 131 -3.20 1.10 -7.29
CA THR A 131 -4.34 0.75 -8.13
C THR A 131 -5.58 0.47 -7.28
N THR A 132 -5.49 -0.48 -6.33
CA THR A 132 -6.66 -1.01 -5.61
C THR A 132 -7.11 -0.09 -4.47
N LEU A 133 -6.17 0.48 -3.71
CA LEU A 133 -6.50 1.27 -2.53
C LEU A 133 -6.55 2.78 -2.78
N CYS A 134 -6.00 3.26 -3.89
CA CYS A 134 -5.99 4.68 -4.20
C CYS A 134 -6.81 5.01 -5.45
N LEU A 135 -6.34 4.64 -6.63
CA LEU A 135 -6.95 5.07 -7.90
C LEU A 135 -8.36 4.54 -8.07
N SER A 136 -8.63 3.25 -7.76
CA SER A 136 -9.99 2.69 -7.83
C SER A 136 -10.95 3.27 -6.78
N GLN A 137 -10.42 3.93 -5.74
CA GLN A 137 -11.21 4.66 -4.75
C GLN A 137 -11.35 6.16 -5.09
N GLY A 138 -10.89 6.57 -6.29
CA GLY A 138 -11.02 7.94 -6.80
C GLY A 138 -9.99 8.92 -6.24
N ILE A 139 -8.89 8.47 -5.65
CA ILE A 139 -7.78 9.35 -5.27
C ILE A 139 -7.10 9.84 -6.54
N PRO A 140 -6.91 11.16 -6.74
CA PRO A 140 -6.29 11.72 -7.93
C PRO A 140 -4.87 11.18 -8.16
N LEU A 141 -4.50 10.96 -9.43
CA LEU A 141 -3.19 10.45 -9.80
C LEU A 141 -2.03 11.30 -9.26
N SER A 142 -2.20 12.63 -9.23
CA SER A 142 -1.22 13.57 -8.66
C SER A 142 -1.00 13.34 -7.17
N THR A 143 -2.07 13.07 -6.43
CA THR A 143 -2.00 12.74 -5.00
C THR A 143 -1.29 11.40 -4.79
N VAL A 144 -1.66 10.37 -5.55
CA VAL A 144 -0.98 9.06 -5.50
C VAL A 144 0.51 9.20 -5.83
N SER A 145 0.86 10.02 -6.82
CA SER A 145 2.25 10.30 -7.18
C SER A 145 3.07 10.86 -6.00
N LYS A 146 2.48 11.81 -5.27
CA LYS A 146 3.07 12.37 -4.04
C LYS A 146 3.22 11.32 -2.93
N MET A 147 2.16 10.57 -2.65
CA MET A 147 2.19 9.49 -1.65
C MET A 147 3.28 8.46 -1.96
N LEU A 148 3.50 8.18 -3.24
CA LEU A 148 4.52 7.24 -3.68
C LEU A 148 5.94 7.86 -3.80
N GLY A 149 6.10 9.16 -3.69
CA GLY A 149 7.38 9.85 -3.84
C GLY A 149 7.97 9.74 -5.25
N HIS A 150 7.10 9.81 -6.28
CA HIS A 150 7.54 9.88 -7.66
C HIS A 150 7.93 11.31 -8.02
N LYS A 151 9.12 11.52 -8.57
CA LYS A 151 9.56 12.84 -9.06
C LYS A 151 8.79 13.29 -10.29
N GLN A 152 8.33 12.33 -11.10
CA GLN A 152 7.56 12.58 -12.32
C GLN A 152 6.24 11.82 -12.26
N ILE A 153 5.15 12.49 -12.56
CA ILE A 153 3.80 11.90 -12.56
C ILE A 153 3.66 10.77 -13.59
N THR A 154 4.42 10.83 -14.68
CA THR A 154 4.49 9.78 -15.70
C THR A 154 4.83 8.40 -15.12
N THR A 155 5.64 8.36 -14.06
CA THR A 155 5.95 7.12 -13.34
C THR A 155 4.70 6.52 -12.67
N THR A 156 3.71 7.36 -12.33
CA THR A 156 2.45 6.91 -11.70
C THR A 156 1.41 6.51 -12.76
N GLN A 157 1.52 7.01 -13.98
CA GLN A 157 0.58 6.70 -15.07
C GLN A 157 0.51 5.21 -15.41
N ILE A 158 1.56 4.43 -15.12
CA ILE A 158 1.53 2.97 -15.30
C ILE A 158 0.43 2.26 -14.47
N TYR A 159 -0.08 2.93 -13.42
CA TYR A 159 -1.19 2.44 -12.60
C TYR A 159 -2.56 2.95 -13.07
N ALA A 160 -2.60 3.97 -13.89
CA ALA A 160 -3.81 4.65 -14.33
C ALA A 160 -4.42 3.94 -15.55
N GLN A 161 -5.10 2.82 -15.32
CA GLN A 161 -5.99 2.24 -16.32
C GLN A 161 -7.42 2.76 -16.04
N THR A 162 -7.83 3.76 -16.82
CA THR A 162 -9.21 4.28 -16.75
C THR A 162 -10.14 3.26 -17.39
N THR A 163 -11.12 2.77 -16.65
CA THR A 163 -12.19 1.92 -17.16
C THR A 163 -13.48 2.72 -17.33
N PRO A 164 -14.43 2.30 -18.21
CA PRO A 164 -15.75 2.94 -18.30
C PRO A 164 -16.45 3.06 -16.94
N ILE A 165 -16.37 2.03 -16.09
CA ILE A 165 -16.93 2.01 -14.74
C ILE A 165 -16.36 3.14 -13.88
N MET A 166 -15.05 3.41 -13.97
CA MET A 166 -14.43 4.52 -13.23
C MET A 166 -14.95 5.89 -13.69
N ILE A 167 -15.33 6.02 -14.96
CA ILE A 167 -15.91 7.24 -15.50
C ILE A 167 -17.33 7.41 -14.95
N GLU A 168 -18.14 6.35 -14.99
CA GLU A 168 -19.51 6.33 -14.42
C GLU A 168 -19.48 6.71 -12.94
N ASP A 169 -18.68 6.02 -12.12
CA ASP A 169 -18.54 6.32 -10.69
C ASP A 169 -18.10 7.77 -10.43
N ALA A 170 -17.24 8.33 -11.29
CA ALA A 170 -16.79 9.72 -11.16
C ALA A 170 -17.93 10.72 -11.45
N ILE A 171 -18.74 10.45 -12.45
CA ILE A 171 -19.89 11.29 -12.81
C ILE A 171 -21.00 11.18 -11.75
N ASP A 172 -21.30 9.97 -11.26
CA ASP A 172 -22.29 9.76 -10.19
C ASP A 172 -21.92 10.53 -8.91
N ARG A 173 -20.62 10.60 -8.57
CA ARG A 173 -20.13 11.43 -7.46
C ARG A 173 -20.32 12.92 -7.71
N VAL A 174 -20.12 13.39 -8.93
CA VAL A 174 -20.38 14.79 -9.30
C VAL A 174 -21.88 15.07 -9.19
N GLU A 175 -22.71 14.19 -9.73
CA GLU A 175 -24.16 14.31 -9.68
C GLU A 175 -24.68 14.35 -8.23
N SER A 176 -24.20 13.44 -7.38
CA SER A 176 -24.59 13.41 -5.96
C SER A 176 -24.18 14.67 -5.18
N ARG A 177 -23.06 15.33 -5.57
CA ARG A 177 -22.58 16.57 -4.94
C ARG A 177 -23.26 17.82 -5.48
N LEU A 178 -23.61 17.81 -6.75
CA LEU A 178 -24.18 18.95 -7.47
C LEU A 178 -25.68 18.81 -7.75
N GLY A 179 -26.26 17.63 -7.49
CA GLY A 179 -27.66 17.31 -7.74
C GLY A 179 -28.59 18.37 -7.14
N GLY A 180 -29.47 18.90 -7.97
CA GLY A 180 -30.38 20.00 -7.62
C GLY A 180 -29.81 21.42 -7.75
N LYS A 181 -28.48 21.61 -7.91
CA LYS A 181 -27.88 22.95 -8.11
C LYS A 181 -27.94 23.43 -9.55
N PHE A 182 -28.02 22.52 -10.51
CA PHE A 182 -28.02 22.75 -11.94
C PHE A 182 -29.20 22.05 -12.65
N ALA A 183 -30.27 21.73 -11.93
CA ALA A 183 -31.49 21.24 -12.55
C ALA A 183 -32.09 22.36 -13.42
N VAL A 184 -32.17 22.12 -14.73
CA VAL A 184 -32.85 23.00 -15.72
C VAL A 184 -34.31 22.61 -15.78
#